data_7590a4d8af53c1804813f9fa8a532022
#
_entry.id   7590a4d8af53c1804813f9fa8a532022
#
_cell.length_a   1.000
_cell.length_b   1.000
_cell.length_c   1.000
_cell.angle_alpha   90.00
_cell.angle_beta   90.00
_cell.angle_gamma   90.00
#
_symmetry.space_group_name_H-M   'P 1'
#
loop_
_entity.id
_entity.type
_entity.pdbx_description
1 polymer ?
#
loop_
_entity_poly.entity_id
_entity_poly.type
_entity_poly.pdbx_seq_one_letter_code
_entity_poly.pdbx_strand_id
1 'polypeptide(L)' 'MASRTHTLYITGDAHLAGISMLMVEIEQEEDGRWIAEVTTLPGVMAYGETKAKAKANVILLMLRVLAERLAHREPLIVH' A
#
# COMPACT_ATOMS: atom_id res chain seq x y z
N MET A 1 13.51 21.69 5.91
CA MET A 1 13.14 20.78 5.03
C MET A 1 11.76 20.35 5.14
N ALA A 2 10.99 20.69 4.23
CA ALA A 2 9.61 20.42 4.38
C ALA A 2 9.26 19.21 3.57
N SER A 3 9.11 18.11 4.17
CA SER A 3 8.52 17.03 3.45
C SER A 3 7.03 17.19 3.56
N ARG A 4 6.35 16.94 2.48
CA ARG A 4 4.91 17.01 2.46
C ARG A 4 4.37 15.62 2.56
N THR A 5 3.56 15.41 3.58
CA THR A 5 2.94 14.12 3.78
C THR A 5 1.49 14.23 3.38
N HIS A 6 1.08 13.35 2.51
CA HIS A 6 -0.31 13.25 2.09
C HIS A 6 -0.87 11.92 2.56
N THR A 7 -2.03 11.98 3.16
CA THR A 7 -2.68 10.77 3.65
C THR A 7 -3.92 10.53 2.83
N LEU A 8 -4.01 9.34 2.28
CA LEU A 8 -5.16 8.92 1.51
C LEU A 8 -5.84 7.78 2.21
N TYR A 9 -7.15 7.85 2.24
CA TYR A 9 -7.94 6.75 2.79
C TYR A 9 -8.55 6.00 1.62
N ILE A 10 -8.21 4.74 1.53
CA ILE A 10 -8.79 3.89 0.50
C ILE A 10 -9.86 3.06 1.15
N THR A 11 -11.09 3.35 0.80
CA THR A 11 -12.22 2.63 1.35
C THR A 11 -12.90 1.87 0.23
N GLY A 12 -13.62 0.85 0.56
CA GLY A 12 -14.35 0.10 -0.42
C GLY A 12 -14.72 -1.24 0.13
N ASP A 13 -15.08 -2.12 -0.76
CA ASP A 13 -15.47 -3.45 -0.35
C ASP A 13 -14.22 -4.25 -0.10
N ALA A 14 -13.49 -3.90 0.91
CA ALA A 14 -12.26 -4.60 1.22
C ALA A 14 -12.48 -5.67 2.27
N HIS A 15 -13.70 -6.14 2.38
CA HIS A 15 -14.02 -7.16 3.38
C HIS A 15 -13.39 -8.50 3.06
N LEU A 16 -13.02 -8.72 1.82
CA LEU A 16 -12.43 -9.97 1.43
C LEU A 16 -11.18 -10.31 2.24
N ALA A 17 -10.43 -9.30 2.62
CA ALA A 17 -9.23 -9.51 3.40
C ALA A 17 -9.43 -9.10 4.85
N GLY A 18 -10.65 -8.83 5.24
CA GLY A 18 -10.92 -8.37 6.59
C GLY A 18 -10.48 -6.93 6.82
N ILE A 19 -10.26 -6.20 5.75
CA ILE A 19 -9.81 -4.82 5.83
C ILE A 19 -10.90 -3.94 5.29
N SER A 20 -11.43 -3.05 6.12
CA SER A 20 -12.50 -2.16 5.69
C SER A 20 -11.98 -0.80 5.27
N MET A 21 -10.76 -0.44 5.65
CA MET A 21 -10.18 0.84 5.30
C MET A 21 -8.68 0.71 5.29
N LEU A 22 -8.06 1.27 4.27
CA LEU A 22 -6.62 1.32 4.16
C LEU A 22 -6.18 2.77 4.14
N MET A 23 -5.10 3.06 4.80
CA MET A 23 -4.56 4.39 4.85
C MET A 23 -3.20 4.40 4.17
N VAL A 24 -3.04 5.27 3.18
CA VAL A 24 -1.79 5.38 2.45
C VAL A 24 -1.23 6.77 2.72
N GLU A 25 -0.01 6.81 3.21
CA GLU A 25 0.70 8.05 3.43
C GLU A 25 1.73 8.22 2.33
N ILE A 26 1.80 9.39 1.76
CA ILE A 26 2.71 9.67 0.67
C ILE A 26 3.55 10.89 1.04
N GLU A 27 4.86 10.75 0.92
CA GLU A 27 5.78 11.78 1.35
C GLU A 27 6.86 11.95 0.30
N GLN A 28 7.33 13.17 0.10
CA GLN A 28 8.43 13.40 -0.82
C GLN A 28 9.75 13.40 -0.07
N GLU A 29 10.71 12.66 -0.58
CA GLU A 29 12.04 12.59 0.01
C GLU A 29 12.87 13.80 -0.43
N GLU A 30 13.98 14.00 0.24
CA GLU A 30 14.82 15.14 -0.08
C GLU A 30 15.39 15.10 -1.48
N ASP A 31 15.59 13.92 -2.02
CA ASP A 31 16.12 13.77 -3.37
C ASP A 31 15.05 13.87 -4.45
N GLY A 32 13.84 14.21 -4.06
CA GLY A 32 12.75 14.39 -5.01
C GLY A 32 11.89 13.17 -5.26
N ARG A 33 12.35 12.01 -4.86
CA ARG A 33 11.53 10.81 -5.02
C ARG A 33 10.37 10.84 -4.05
N TRP A 34 9.35 10.10 -4.37
CA TRP A 34 8.20 9.97 -3.50
C TRP A 34 8.17 8.58 -2.90
N ILE A 35 7.75 8.50 -1.65
CA ILE A 35 7.58 7.22 -0.99
C ILE A 35 6.14 7.14 -0.53
N ALA A 36 5.52 5.99 -0.74
CA ALA A 36 4.16 5.73 -0.28
C ALA A 36 4.18 4.52 0.63
N GLU A 37 3.41 4.59 1.69
CA GLU A 37 3.38 3.53 2.68
C GLU A 37 1.94 3.26 3.08
N VAL A 38 1.57 1.98 3.16
CA VAL A 38 0.27 1.61 3.69
C VAL A 38 0.47 1.39 5.18
N THR A 39 0.05 2.36 5.98
CA THR A 39 0.38 2.35 7.40
C THR A 39 -0.32 1.23 8.17
N THR A 40 -1.42 0.73 7.63
CA THR A 40 -2.13 -0.37 8.26
C THR A 40 -1.55 -1.74 7.91
N LEU A 41 -0.55 -1.79 7.03
CA LEU A 41 0.12 -3.01 6.65
C LEU A 41 1.62 -2.81 6.78
N PRO A 42 2.20 -3.18 7.92
CA PRO A 42 3.62 -2.93 8.14
C PRO A 42 4.49 -3.51 7.04
N GLY A 43 5.46 -2.74 6.61
CA GLY A 43 6.39 -3.18 5.58
C GLY A 43 5.93 -2.97 4.16
N VAL A 44 4.73 -2.48 3.95
CA VAL A 44 4.23 -2.24 2.60
C VAL A 44 4.51 -0.79 2.25
N MET A 45 5.59 -0.56 1.52
CA MET A 45 5.97 0.78 1.08
C MET A 45 6.64 0.67 -0.28
N ALA A 46 6.58 1.73 -1.04
CA ALA A 46 7.17 1.75 -2.37
C ALA A 46 7.55 3.17 -2.76
N TYR A 47 8.54 3.28 -3.63
CA TYR A 47 8.99 4.56 -4.14
C TYR A 47 8.45 4.81 -5.53
N GLY A 48 8.47 6.05 -5.95
CA GLY A 48 8.16 6.44 -7.30
C GLY A 48 8.74 7.81 -7.60
N GLU A 49 8.90 8.09 -8.87
CA GLU A 49 9.44 9.39 -9.30
C GLU A 49 8.40 10.49 -9.17
N THR A 50 7.15 10.11 -9.14
CA THR A 50 6.05 11.05 -8.92
C THR A 50 5.15 10.51 -7.84
N LYS A 51 4.32 11.38 -7.32
CA LYS A 51 3.36 10.97 -6.31
C LYS A 51 2.44 9.87 -6.85
N ALA A 52 1.98 10.03 -8.07
CA ALA A 52 1.09 9.05 -8.68
C ALA A 52 1.80 7.70 -8.84
N LYS A 53 3.07 7.72 -9.21
CA LYS A 53 3.81 6.48 -9.38
C LYS A 53 4.05 5.78 -8.05
N ALA A 54 4.41 6.52 -7.02
CA ALA A 54 4.60 5.93 -5.71
C ALA A 54 3.30 5.29 -5.21
N LYS A 55 2.20 5.98 -5.41
CA LYS A 55 0.91 5.47 -5.01
C LYS A 55 0.56 4.20 -5.76
N ALA A 56 0.75 4.20 -7.08
CA ALA A 56 0.44 3.01 -7.89
C ALA A 56 1.31 1.85 -7.47
N ASN A 57 2.60 2.12 -7.24
CA ASN A 57 3.53 1.06 -6.87
C ASN A 57 3.19 0.45 -5.52
N VAL A 58 2.80 1.26 -4.55
CA VAL A 58 2.48 0.73 -3.24
C VAL A 58 1.18 -0.05 -3.26
N ILE A 59 0.23 0.37 -4.10
CA ILE A 59 -1.02 -0.37 -4.22
C ILE A 59 -0.78 -1.74 -4.85
N LEU A 60 0.08 -1.80 -5.87
CA LEU A 60 0.43 -3.08 -6.46
C LEU A 60 1.11 -4.00 -5.45
N LEU A 61 2.02 -3.44 -4.67
CA LEU A 61 2.69 -4.22 -3.65
C LEU A 61 1.70 -4.69 -2.60
N MET A 62 0.79 -3.83 -2.18
CA MET A 62 -0.22 -4.17 -1.22
C MET A 62 -1.08 -5.33 -1.69
N LEU A 63 -1.50 -5.28 -2.96
CA LEU A 63 -2.32 -6.35 -3.51
C LEU A 63 -1.58 -7.68 -3.52
N ARG A 64 -0.28 -7.63 -3.83
CA ARG A 64 0.54 -8.82 -3.81
C ARG A 64 0.67 -9.40 -2.40
N VAL A 65 0.90 -8.53 -1.42
CA VAL A 65 1.05 -8.96 -0.05
C VAL A 65 -0.26 -9.56 0.48
N LEU A 66 -1.38 -8.91 0.16
CA LEU A 66 -2.67 -9.43 0.59
C LEU A 66 -2.98 -10.76 -0.08
N ALA A 67 -2.64 -10.90 -1.34
CA ALA A 67 -2.85 -12.17 -2.03
C ALA A 67 -2.04 -13.29 -1.39
N GLU A 68 -0.79 -12.99 -1.01
CA GLU A 68 0.04 -13.97 -0.35
C GLU A 68 -0.49 -14.34 1.01
N ARG A 69 -0.99 -13.36 1.75
CA ARG A 69 -1.56 -13.63 3.06
C ARG A 69 -2.78 -14.53 2.97
N LEU A 70 -3.62 -14.27 1.98
CA LEU A 70 -4.79 -15.10 1.78
C LEU A 70 -4.39 -16.53 1.42
N ALA A 71 -3.39 -16.69 0.59
CA ALA A 71 -2.93 -18.00 0.18
C ALA A 71 -2.36 -18.79 1.36
N HIS A 72 -1.63 -18.11 2.24
CA HIS A 72 -1.07 -18.78 3.41
C HIS A 72 -2.11 -19.09 4.45
N ARG A 73 -3.11 -18.23 4.57
CA ARG A 73 -4.10 -18.37 5.58
C ARG A 73 -5.05 -19.49 5.28
N GLU A 74 -5.39 -19.64 4.03
CA GLU A 74 -6.24 -20.70 3.58
C GLU A 74 -5.51 -21.43 2.56
N PRO A 75 -4.97 -22.53 2.89
CA PRO A 75 -4.33 -23.36 1.92
C PRO A 75 -5.38 -23.71 0.94
N LEU A 76 -5.54 -22.88 0.01
CA LEU A 76 -6.41 -23.14 -1.03
C LEU A 76 -5.86 -24.25 -1.75
N ILE A 77 -6.42 -25.28 -1.52
CA ILE A 77 -6.05 -26.33 -2.30
C ILE A 77 -6.77 -26.17 -3.55
N VAL A 78 -6.19 -25.44 -4.34
CA VAL A 78 -6.71 -25.30 -5.64
C VAL A 78 -6.13 -26.39 -6.43
N HIS A 79 -6.92 -27.16 -6.89
CA HIS A 79 -6.43 -28.25 -7.71
C HIS A 79 -6.76 -28.06 -9.13
#